data_4b87b6e9e1e7fab6ba3f36a4dd5e28f4
#
_entry.id   4b87b6e9e1e7fab6ba3f36a4dd5e28f4
#
_cell.length_a   1.000
_cell.length_b   1.000
_cell.length_c   1.000
_cell.angle_alpha   90.00
_cell.angle_beta   90.00
_cell.angle_gamma   90.00
#
_symmetry.space_group_name_H-M   'P 1'
#
loop_
_entity.id
_entity.type
_entity.pdbx_description
1 polymer ?
#
loop_
_entity_poly.entity_id
_entity_poly.type
_entity_poly.pdbx_seq_one_letter_code
_entity_poly.pdbx_strand_id
1 'polypeptide(L)'
;MKKILIFISFIVSIFIIGLVSINSHSVQDRILNIGIQNILFSAEPFLDKEDTLKVVICGSRSPLPSPGRAESCVLVEAGDDIYIFDMGNGSVNNLTQYQLPWPNVKAVLITHMHSDHMADLPDAHLQSWIQGRTAPLKVYGPEGINLITKGFELAYSPDYQYRNEHHGDDMLPMSVAGFNAIQITDNQLIPNDTPGLEILPFVVDHYPVNSSFGFKAVSY
;
A
#
# COMPACT_ATOMS: atom_id res chain seq x y z
N MET A 1 -2.74 -59.96 12.80
CA MET A 1 -3.96 -59.15 13.01
C MET A 1 -3.72 -57.94 13.94
N LYS A 2 -3.26 -58.09 15.19
CA LYS A 2 -3.04 -56.95 16.12
C LYS A 2 -2.16 -55.81 15.56
N LYS A 3 -1.05 -56.14 14.90
CA LYS A 3 -0.12 -55.11 14.30
C LYS A 3 -0.78 -54.31 13.18
N ILE A 4 -1.66 -54.93 12.37
CA ILE A 4 -2.37 -54.25 11.27
C ILE A 4 -3.44 -53.32 11.85
N LEU A 5 -4.16 -53.74 12.89
CA LEU A 5 -5.13 -52.88 13.57
C LEU A 5 -4.49 -51.63 14.21
N ILE A 6 -3.33 -51.81 14.84
CA ILE A 6 -2.58 -50.68 15.43
C ILE A 6 -2.15 -49.70 14.33
N PHE A 7 -1.67 -50.19 13.19
CA PHE A 7 -1.25 -49.35 12.07
C PHE A 7 -2.41 -48.57 11.44
N ILE A 8 -3.57 -49.24 11.25
CA ILE A 8 -4.78 -48.59 10.75
C ILE A 8 -5.27 -47.52 11.74
N SER A 9 -5.31 -47.83 13.06
CA SER A 9 -5.69 -46.85 14.07
C SER A 9 -4.78 -45.63 14.10
N PHE A 10 -3.47 -45.81 13.88
CA PHE A 10 -2.51 -44.71 13.81
C PHE A 10 -2.76 -43.82 12.59
N ILE A 11 -3.02 -44.40 11.41
CA ILE A 11 -3.35 -43.63 10.19
C ILE A 11 -4.65 -42.85 10.36
N VAL A 12 -5.69 -43.49 10.93
CA VAL A 12 -6.98 -42.83 11.18
C VAL A 12 -6.81 -41.67 12.16
N SER A 13 -5.99 -41.85 13.21
CA SER A 13 -5.73 -40.80 14.18
C SER A 13 -5.01 -39.61 13.54
N ILE A 14 -3.99 -39.81 12.67
CA ILE A 14 -3.31 -38.77 11.93
C ILE A 14 -4.31 -38.03 11.02
N PHE A 15 -5.15 -38.75 10.33
CA PHE A 15 -6.17 -38.16 9.44
C PHE A 15 -7.18 -37.28 10.21
N ILE A 16 -7.66 -37.76 11.38
CA ILE A 16 -8.57 -36.97 12.23
C ILE A 16 -7.87 -35.73 12.77
N ILE A 17 -6.62 -35.84 13.25
CA ILE A 17 -5.85 -34.70 13.73
C ILE A 17 -5.66 -33.71 12.60
N GLY A 18 -5.34 -34.16 11.38
CA GLY A 18 -5.23 -33.31 10.19
C GLY A 18 -6.52 -32.55 9.88
N LEU A 19 -7.66 -33.23 9.87
CA LEU A 19 -8.96 -32.61 9.64
C LEU A 19 -9.34 -31.58 10.72
N VAL A 20 -9.08 -31.87 11.99
CA VAL A 20 -9.36 -30.95 13.09
C VAL A 20 -8.43 -29.74 13.01
N SER A 21 -7.15 -29.95 12.67
CA SER A 21 -6.18 -28.86 12.51
C SER A 21 -6.55 -27.93 11.37
N ILE A 22 -6.96 -28.46 10.20
CA ILE A 22 -7.37 -27.65 9.03
C ILE A 22 -8.62 -26.84 9.32
N ASN A 23 -9.53 -27.33 10.18
CA ASN A 23 -10.73 -26.59 10.59
C ASN A 23 -10.50 -25.62 11.77
N SER A 24 -9.30 -25.57 12.31
CA SER A 24 -8.94 -24.58 13.34
C SER A 24 -8.67 -23.22 12.71
N HIS A 25 -9.38 -22.17 13.14
CA HIS A 25 -9.17 -20.80 12.67
C HIS A 25 -7.70 -20.38 12.77
N SER A 26 -7.02 -20.65 13.87
CA SER A 26 -5.61 -20.31 14.06
C SER A 26 -4.66 -21.03 13.10
N VAL A 27 -5.00 -22.25 12.66
CA VAL A 27 -4.22 -22.98 11.64
C VAL A 27 -4.51 -22.43 10.24
N GLN A 28 -5.77 -22.14 9.94
CA GLN A 28 -6.18 -21.51 8.68
C GLN A 28 -5.51 -20.15 8.51
N ASP A 29 -5.53 -19.30 9.55
CA ASP A 29 -4.87 -17.98 9.54
C ASP A 29 -3.36 -18.12 9.34
N ARG A 30 -2.72 -19.10 9.99
CA ARG A 30 -1.30 -19.35 9.84
C ARG A 30 -0.94 -19.84 8.43
N ILE A 31 -1.74 -20.73 7.83
CA ILE A 31 -1.54 -21.21 6.46
C ILE A 31 -1.78 -20.07 5.47
N LEU A 32 -2.84 -19.30 5.68
CA LEU A 32 -3.16 -18.13 4.85
C LEU A 32 -2.03 -17.09 4.92
N ASN A 33 -1.54 -16.78 6.11
CA ASN A 33 -0.43 -15.86 6.30
C ASN A 33 0.85 -16.33 5.62
N ILE A 34 1.22 -17.62 5.77
CA ILE A 34 2.38 -18.19 5.07
C ILE A 34 2.17 -18.13 3.55
N GLY A 35 0.96 -18.43 3.07
CA GLY A 35 0.60 -18.35 1.65
C GLY A 35 0.68 -16.92 1.13
N ILE A 36 0.10 -15.97 1.86
CA ILE A 36 0.15 -14.53 1.52
C ILE A 36 1.59 -14.03 1.52
N GLN A 37 2.36 -14.33 2.57
CA GLN A 37 3.77 -13.93 2.65
C GLN A 37 4.58 -14.52 1.50
N ASN A 38 4.41 -15.79 1.16
CA ASN A 38 5.10 -16.41 0.04
C ASN A 38 4.69 -15.81 -1.31
N ILE A 39 3.41 -15.49 -1.52
CA ILE A 39 2.92 -14.89 -2.77
C ILE A 39 3.37 -13.44 -2.88
N LEU A 40 3.28 -12.66 -1.80
CA LEU A 40 3.61 -11.24 -1.80
C LEU A 40 5.12 -10.96 -1.78
N PHE A 41 5.94 -11.85 -1.20
CA PHE A 41 7.38 -11.63 -1.01
C PHE A 41 8.28 -12.62 -1.77
N SER A 42 7.73 -13.56 -2.55
CA SER A 42 8.52 -14.48 -3.40
C SER A 42 8.76 -13.95 -4.82
N ALA A 43 8.25 -12.78 -5.14
CA ALA A 43 8.52 -12.15 -6.42
C ALA A 43 9.98 -11.69 -6.51
N GLU A 44 10.56 -11.74 -7.71
CA GLU A 44 11.79 -11.00 -8.03
C GLU A 44 11.63 -9.57 -7.49
N PRO A 45 12.64 -9.03 -6.81
CA PRO A 45 12.49 -7.73 -6.20
C PRO A 45 12.11 -6.72 -7.28
N PHE A 46 10.96 -6.07 -7.09
CA PHE A 46 10.54 -4.91 -7.89
C PHE A 46 11.64 -3.84 -7.89
N LEU A 47 12.38 -3.80 -6.78
CA LEU A 47 13.47 -2.88 -6.50
C LEU A 47 14.74 -3.36 -7.20
N ASP A 48 15.18 -2.61 -8.18
CA ASP A 48 16.52 -2.76 -8.75
C ASP A 48 17.52 -2.09 -7.80
N LYS A 49 18.46 -2.88 -7.23
CA LYS A 49 19.41 -2.37 -6.22
C LYS A 49 20.53 -1.49 -6.80
N GLU A 50 20.37 -1.04 -8.03
CA GLU A 50 21.29 -0.08 -8.61
C GLU A 50 21.04 1.32 -8.04
N ASP A 51 22.08 2.13 -7.96
CA ASP A 51 22.02 3.54 -7.56
C ASP A 51 21.37 4.37 -8.68
N THR A 52 20.09 4.15 -8.91
CA THR A 52 19.31 4.71 -10.00
C THR A 52 17.98 5.28 -9.51
N LEU A 53 17.51 6.30 -10.21
CA LEU A 53 16.14 6.79 -10.08
C LEU A 53 15.27 6.13 -11.15
N LYS A 54 14.35 5.26 -10.74
CA LYS A 54 13.43 4.57 -11.65
C LYS A 54 12.04 5.19 -11.58
N VAL A 55 11.42 5.40 -12.73
CA VAL A 55 10.08 5.96 -12.83
C VAL A 55 9.16 4.94 -13.50
N VAL A 56 8.01 4.66 -12.90
CA VAL A 56 6.98 3.75 -13.42
C VAL A 56 5.66 4.49 -13.52
N ILE A 57 5.04 4.46 -14.70
CA ILE A 57 3.69 4.99 -14.90
C ILE A 57 2.68 3.91 -14.51
N CYS A 58 2.11 4.03 -13.32
CA CYS A 58 1.10 3.11 -12.79
C CYS A 58 -0.33 3.47 -13.20
N GLY A 59 -0.56 4.69 -13.68
CA GLY A 59 -1.83 5.15 -14.21
C GLY A 59 -1.65 6.39 -15.08
N SER A 60 -2.40 6.48 -16.17
CA SER A 60 -2.23 7.56 -17.17
C SER A 60 -3.56 8.02 -17.79
N ARG A 61 -4.68 7.68 -17.15
CA ARG A 61 -6.02 8.05 -17.59
C ARG A 61 -6.51 9.28 -16.83
N SER A 62 -7.27 10.14 -17.50
CA SER A 62 -8.12 11.16 -16.86
C SER A 62 -9.40 10.50 -16.31
N PRO A 63 -10.34 11.24 -15.68
CA PRO A 63 -11.61 10.66 -15.17
C PRO A 63 -12.46 10.00 -16.26
N LEU A 64 -12.20 10.30 -17.53
CA LEU A 64 -12.95 9.71 -18.64
C LEU A 64 -12.57 8.24 -18.84
N PRO A 65 -13.56 7.36 -19.08
CA PRO A 65 -13.31 5.94 -19.28
C PRO A 65 -12.31 5.66 -20.40
N SER A 66 -11.28 4.87 -20.09
CA SER A 66 -10.31 4.37 -21.07
C SER A 66 -9.96 2.93 -20.71
N PRO A 67 -10.36 1.93 -21.52
CA PRO A 67 -10.11 0.53 -21.21
C PRO A 67 -8.62 0.23 -20.97
N GLY A 68 -8.31 -0.56 -19.94
CA GLY A 68 -6.97 -1.03 -19.66
C GLY A 68 -6.01 -0.01 -19.04
N ARG A 69 -6.52 1.18 -18.64
CA ARG A 69 -5.70 2.20 -17.98
C ARG A 69 -6.29 2.61 -16.65
N ALA A 70 -5.44 2.67 -15.60
CA ALA A 70 -5.77 3.33 -14.36
C ALA A 70 -5.68 4.86 -14.49
N GLU A 71 -6.30 5.57 -13.58
CA GLU A 71 -6.20 7.03 -13.44
C GLU A 71 -4.80 7.43 -12.97
N SER A 72 -4.58 8.73 -12.77
CA SER A 72 -3.25 9.31 -12.55
C SER A 72 -2.46 8.59 -11.44
N CYS A 73 -1.28 8.09 -11.80
CA CYS A 73 -0.35 7.45 -10.86
C CYS A 73 1.05 7.38 -11.47
N VAL A 74 2.03 7.94 -10.78
CA VAL A 74 3.44 7.82 -11.12
C VAL A 74 4.21 7.35 -9.89
N LEU A 75 4.97 6.29 -10.02
CA LEU A 75 5.84 5.77 -8.98
C LEU A 75 7.29 6.17 -9.28
N VAL A 76 8.00 6.62 -8.26
CA VAL A 76 9.43 6.89 -8.28
C VAL A 76 10.10 6.01 -7.24
N GLU A 77 11.06 5.23 -7.69
CA GLU A 77 11.93 4.38 -6.89
C GLU A 77 13.32 5.04 -6.82
N ALA A 78 13.84 5.19 -5.61
CA ALA A 78 15.15 5.71 -5.32
C ALA A 78 15.85 4.77 -4.32
N GLY A 79 16.69 3.87 -4.82
CA GLY A 79 17.21 2.76 -4.05
C GLY A 79 16.09 1.85 -3.54
N ASP A 80 16.02 1.61 -2.23
CA ASP A 80 14.95 0.80 -1.62
C ASP A 80 13.68 1.60 -1.29
N ASP A 81 13.66 2.91 -1.50
CA ASP A 81 12.57 3.80 -1.12
C ASP A 81 11.66 4.14 -2.29
N ILE A 82 10.35 4.12 -2.03
CA ILE A 82 9.32 4.33 -3.05
C ILE A 82 8.47 5.54 -2.69
N TYR A 83 8.25 6.39 -3.69
CA TYR A 83 7.35 7.54 -3.63
C TYR A 83 6.31 7.43 -4.73
N ILE A 84 5.03 7.65 -4.39
CA ILE A 84 3.95 7.54 -5.37
C ILE A 84 3.32 8.92 -5.53
N PHE A 85 3.27 9.40 -6.76
CA PHE A 85 2.67 10.67 -7.14
C PHE A 85 1.30 10.41 -7.74
N ASP A 86 0.27 10.90 -7.08
CA ASP A 86 -1.13 10.62 -7.29
C ASP A 86 -1.52 9.14 -7.08
N MET A 87 -2.78 8.94 -6.74
CA MET A 87 -3.35 7.63 -6.48
C MET A 87 -4.79 7.59 -7.01
N GLY A 88 -4.92 7.70 -8.33
CA GLY A 88 -6.21 7.65 -9.01
C GLY A 88 -6.78 6.23 -9.08
N ASN A 89 -8.04 6.12 -9.44
CA ASN A 89 -8.77 4.86 -9.47
C ASN A 89 -8.10 3.80 -10.38
N GLY A 90 -7.91 2.58 -9.84
CA GLY A 90 -7.26 1.45 -10.48
C GLY A 90 -5.73 1.43 -10.32
N SER A 91 -5.11 2.45 -9.72
CA SER A 91 -3.68 2.53 -9.49
C SER A 91 -3.19 1.42 -8.56
N VAL A 92 -3.89 1.18 -7.46
CA VAL A 92 -3.56 0.13 -6.49
C VAL A 92 -3.60 -1.25 -7.14
N ASN A 93 -4.56 -1.50 -8.03
CA ASN A 93 -4.64 -2.77 -8.76
C ASN A 93 -3.41 -2.97 -9.66
N ASN A 94 -2.96 -1.93 -10.38
CA ASN A 94 -1.75 -2.01 -11.20
C ASN A 94 -0.50 -2.21 -10.34
N LEU A 95 -0.36 -1.47 -9.23
CA LEU A 95 0.76 -1.60 -8.30
C LEU A 95 0.81 -3.01 -7.66
N THR A 96 -0.35 -3.60 -7.36
CA THR A 96 -0.46 -4.97 -6.86
C THR A 96 -0.02 -5.99 -7.93
N GLN A 97 -0.43 -5.80 -9.20
CA GLN A 97 0.04 -6.64 -10.30
C GLN A 97 1.55 -6.52 -10.53
N TYR A 98 2.14 -5.36 -10.30
CA TYR A 98 3.59 -5.14 -10.32
C TYR A 98 4.29 -5.66 -9.07
N GLN A 99 3.55 -6.23 -8.10
CA GLN A 99 4.07 -6.77 -6.86
C GLN A 99 4.84 -5.73 -6.03
N LEU A 100 4.28 -4.51 -5.97
CA LEU A 100 4.86 -3.41 -5.22
C LEU A 100 5.14 -3.81 -3.76
N PRO A 101 6.36 -3.65 -3.26
CA PRO A 101 6.68 -3.86 -1.84
C PRO A 101 6.16 -2.67 -1.01
N TRP A 102 4.89 -2.72 -0.62
CA TRP A 102 4.22 -1.64 0.11
C TRP A 102 4.95 -1.14 1.37
N PRO A 103 5.68 -1.98 2.14
CA PRO A 103 6.48 -1.49 3.27
C PRO A 103 7.58 -0.49 2.89
N ASN A 104 8.01 -0.48 1.62
CA ASN A 104 9.02 0.44 1.09
C ASN A 104 8.43 1.78 0.64
N VAL A 105 7.09 1.92 0.61
CA VAL A 105 6.43 3.17 0.26
C VAL A 105 6.61 4.17 1.39
N LYS A 106 7.39 5.21 1.15
CA LYS A 106 7.71 6.27 2.11
C LYS A 106 6.63 7.34 2.18
N ALA A 107 6.03 7.66 1.04
CA ALA A 107 4.95 8.65 0.97
C ALA A 107 4.14 8.52 -0.32
N VAL A 108 2.89 9.00 -0.24
CA VAL A 108 2.06 9.36 -1.39
C VAL A 108 2.03 10.88 -1.48
N LEU A 109 2.19 11.42 -2.69
CA LEU A 109 2.21 12.86 -2.95
C LEU A 109 1.08 13.19 -3.93
N ILE A 110 0.11 13.97 -3.48
CA ILE A 110 -1.07 14.34 -4.27
C ILE A 110 -0.83 15.69 -4.94
N THR A 111 -0.95 15.72 -6.25
CA THR A 111 -0.77 16.95 -7.04
C THR A 111 -1.88 17.96 -6.81
N HIS A 112 -3.12 17.50 -6.81
CA HIS A 112 -4.32 18.32 -6.57
C HIS A 112 -5.53 17.44 -6.21
N MET A 113 -6.64 18.07 -5.78
CA MET A 113 -7.78 17.39 -5.15
C MET A 113 -8.86 16.89 -6.11
N HIS A 114 -8.55 16.62 -7.37
CA HIS A 114 -9.49 15.89 -8.22
C HIS A 114 -9.53 14.40 -7.87
N SER A 115 -10.69 13.78 -8.05
CA SER A 115 -10.91 12.37 -7.68
C SER A 115 -9.99 11.39 -8.41
N ASP A 116 -9.68 11.66 -9.67
CA ASP A 116 -8.79 10.85 -10.50
C ASP A 116 -7.31 10.91 -10.09
N HIS A 117 -6.98 11.68 -9.04
CA HIS A 117 -5.67 11.78 -8.43
C HIS A 117 -5.59 11.18 -7.02
N MET A 118 -6.74 10.84 -6.40
CA MET A 118 -6.76 10.40 -5.00
C MET A 118 -7.78 9.28 -4.67
N ALA A 119 -8.54 8.78 -5.66
CA ALA A 119 -9.64 7.84 -5.40
C ALA A 119 -9.18 6.50 -4.78
N ASP A 120 -7.99 6.01 -5.13
CA ASP A 120 -7.42 4.77 -4.57
C ASP A 120 -6.58 4.99 -3.30
N LEU A 121 -6.53 6.20 -2.75
CA LEU A 121 -5.76 6.49 -1.53
C LEU A 121 -6.18 5.62 -0.33
N PRO A 122 -7.48 5.32 -0.09
CA PRO A 122 -7.90 4.38 0.94
C PRO A 122 -7.41 2.95 0.69
N ASP A 123 -7.39 2.50 -0.55
CA ASP A 123 -6.90 1.17 -0.90
C ASP A 123 -5.38 1.07 -0.75
N ALA A 124 -4.63 2.13 -1.11
CA ALA A 124 -3.20 2.21 -0.86
C ALA A 124 -2.88 2.16 0.64
N HIS A 125 -3.68 2.86 1.46
CA HIS A 125 -3.61 2.77 2.91
C HIS A 125 -3.79 1.32 3.39
N LEU A 126 -4.86 0.66 2.94
CA LEU A 126 -5.18 -0.72 3.32
C LEU A 126 -4.04 -1.67 2.92
N GLN A 127 -3.61 -1.64 1.65
CA GLN A 127 -2.55 -2.52 1.16
C GLN A 127 -1.25 -2.35 1.93
N SER A 128 -0.83 -1.11 2.21
CA SER A 128 0.38 -0.86 2.97
C SER A 128 0.27 -1.30 4.43
N TRP A 129 -0.92 -1.17 5.05
CA TRP A 129 -1.16 -1.59 6.43
C TRP A 129 -1.13 -3.12 6.57
N ILE A 130 -1.88 -3.85 5.73
CA ILE A 130 -1.91 -5.32 5.79
C ILE A 130 -0.58 -5.97 5.42
N GLN A 131 0.30 -5.27 4.71
CA GLN A 131 1.64 -5.74 4.35
C GLN A 131 2.73 -5.28 5.33
N GLY A 132 2.36 -4.74 6.50
CA GLY A 132 3.29 -4.52 7.61
C GLY A 132 3.93 -3.15 7.65
N ARG A 133 3.26 -2.11 7.15
CA ARG A 133 3.68 -0.73 7.40
C ARG A 133 3.81 -0.46 8.91
N THR A 134 4.87 0.23 9.29
CA THR A 134 5.23 0.46 10.70
C THR A 134 4.88 1.85 11.24
N ALA A 135 4.31 2.73 10.41
CA ALA A 135 3.85 4.08 10.77
C ALA A 135 2.61 4.46 9.97
N PRO A 136 1.79 5.45 10.37
CA PRO A 136 0.72 5.99 9.54
C PRO A 136 1.22 6.40 8.15
N LEU A 137 0.42 6.15 7.10
CA LEU A 137 0.83 6.43 5.72
C LEU A 137 1.02 7.94 5.54
N LYS A 138 2.24 8.37 5.22
CA LYS A 138 2.51 9.77 4.91
C LYS A 138 1.85 10.16 3.59
N VAL A 139 1.06 11.23 3.64
CA VAL A 139 0.41 11.79 2.45
C VAL A 139 0.70 13.27 2.38
N TYR A 140 1.48 13.67 1.40
CA TYR A 140 1.70 15.08 1.08
C TYR A 140 0.68 15.55 0.06
N GLY A 141 0.12 16.74 0.24
CA GLY A 141 -0.86 17.27 -0.71
C GLY A 141 -1.16 18.75 -0.49
N PRO A 142 -1.97 19.35 -1.36
CA PRO A 142 -2.39 20.73 -1.26
C PRO A 142 -3.16 21.02 0.03
N GLU A 143 -3.49 22.30 0.26
CA GLU A 143 -4.37 22.71 1.33
C GLU A 143 -5.69 21.89 1.29
N GLY A 144 -6.08 21.33 2.44
CA GLY A 144 -7.26 20.46 2.57
C GLY A 144 -6.95 18.96 2.53
N ILE A 145 -5.71 18.52 2.27
CA ILE A 145 -5.34 17.09 2.26
C ILE A 145 -5.69 16.39 3.58
N ASN A 146 -5.56 17.08 4.71
CA ASN A 146 -5.94 16.57 6.02
C ASN A 146 -7.46 16.33 6.16
N LEU A 147 -8.29 17.09 5.46
CA LEU A 147 -9.74 16.89 5.46
C LEU A 147 -10.11 15.63 4.66
N ILE A 148 -9.47 15.45 3.50
CA ILE A 148 -9.68 14.28 2.64
C ILE A 148 -9.25 12.99 3.35
N THR A 149 -8.05 12.96 3.92
CA THR A 149 -7.55 11.77 4.63
C THR A 149 -8.40 11.42 5.85
N LYS A 150 -8.82 12.42 6.64
CA LYS A 150 -9.77 12.20 7.74
C LYS A 150 -11.14 11.71 7.27
N GLY A 151 -11.60 12.18 6.12
CA GLY A 151 -12.83 11.69 5.50
C GLY A 151 -12.74 10.20 5.15
N PHE A 152 -11.64 9.77 4.57
CA PHE A 152 -11.37 8.37 4.29
C PHE A 152 -11.22 7.53 5.58
N GLU A 153 -10.48 8.01 6.57
CA GLU A 153 -10.38 7.33 7.87
C GLU A 153 -11.75 7.13 8.52
N LEU A 154 -12.60 8.15 8.49
CA LEU A 154 -13.95 8.06 9.04
C LEU A 154 -14.82 7.05 8.26
N ALA A 155 -14.74 7.08 6.93
CA ALA A 155 -15.52 6.17 6.07
C ALA A 155 -15.11 4.71 6.24
N TYR A 156 -13.82 4.44 6.44
CA TYR A 156 -13.26 3.09 6.55
C TYR A 156 -13.02 2.64 8.01
N SER A 157 -13.34 3.47 9.01
CA SER A 157 -13.12 3.13 10.43
C SER A 157 -13.74 1.79 10.86
N PRO A 158 -14.94 1.38 10.40
CA PRO A 158 -15.47 0.05 10.75
C PRO A 158 -14.63 -1.09 10.15
N ASP A 159 -14.10 -0.94 8.91
CA ASP A 159 -13.26 -1.93 8.27
C ASP A 159 -11.94 -2.11 9.04
N TYR A 160 -11.31 -1.00 9.48
CA TYR A 160 -10.08 -1.06 10.27
C TYR A 160 -10.30 -1.80 11.58
N GLN A 161 -11.40 -1.51 12.27
CA GLN A 161 -11.76 -2.18 13.52
C GLN A 161 -11.99 -3.68 13.31
N TYR A 162 -12.79 -4.07 12.31
CA TYR A 162 -13.08 -5.47 12.03
C TYR A 162 -11.83 -6.28 11.67
N ARG A 163 -10.91 -5.69 10.90
CA ARG A 163 -9.64 -6.34 10.55
C ARG A 163 -8.73 -6.50 11.76
N ASN A 164 -8.61 -5.47 12.60
CA ASN A 164 -7.83 -5.55 13.82
C ASN A 164 -8.42 -6.57 14.80
N GLU A 165 -9.75 -6.59 15.00
CA GLU A 165 -10.43 -7.59 15.84
C GLU A 165 -10.23 -9.02 15.32
N HIS A 166 -10.19 -9.21 13.99
CA HIS A 166 -10.01 -10.53 13.38
C HIS A 166 -8.56 -11.01 13.43
N HIS A 167 -7.59 -10.15 13.15
CA HIS A 167 -6.18 -10.53 13.00
C HIS A 167 -5.32 -10.22 14.23
N GLY A 168 -5.80 -9.37 15.13
CA GLY A 168 -5.09 -8.91 16.32
C GLY A 168 -4.15 -7.71 16.07
N ASP A 169 -3.87 -7.00 17.17
CA ASP A 169 -3.05 -5.77 17.13
C ASP A 169 -1.57 -6.06 16.83
N ASP A 170 -1.09 -7.28 17.08
CA ASP A 170 0.28 -7.70 16.72
C ASP A 170 0.47 -7.75 15.21
N MET A 171 -0.59 -8.06 14.44
CA MET A 171 -0.54 -8.18 12.99
C MET A 171 -1.00 -6.90 12.28
N LEU A 172 -2.08 -6.31 12.77
CA LEU A 172 -2.67 -5.09 12.22
C LEU A 172 -2.83 -4.02 13.33
N PRO A 173 -1.72 -3.42 13.79
CA PRO A 173 -1.76 -2.49 14.89
C PRO A 173 -2.56 -1.23 14.54
N MET A 174 -3.56 -0.90 15.37
CA MET A 174 -4.38 0.30 15.19
C MET A 174 -3.56 1.60 15.31
N SER A 175 -2.44 1.55 16.02
CA SER A 175 -1.55 2.71 16.20
C SER A 175 -0.95 3.23 14.88
N VAL A 176 -0.88 2.39 13.86
CA VAL A 176 -0.35 2.75 12.54
C VAL A 176 -1.45 2.76 11.46
N ALA A 177 -2.68 2.38 11.80
CA ALA A 177 -3.82 2.56 10.91
C ALA A 177 -4.10 4.06 10.71
N GLY A 178 -4.39 4.46 9.47
CA GLY A 178 -4.66 5.85 9.14
C GLY A 178 -3.53 6.53 8.38
N PHE A 179 -3.67 7.85 8.27
CA PHE A 179 -2.80 8.70 7.48
C PHE A 179 -2.04 9.71 8.35
N ASN A 180 -0.84 10.07 7.92
CA ASN A 180 -0.13 11.26 8.35
C ASN A 180 -0.16 12.28 7.21
N ALA A 181 -1.17 13.14 7.21
CA ALA A 181 -1.38 14.15 6.16
C ALA A 181 -0.54 15.39 6.41
N ILE A 182 0.21 15.82 5.40
CA ILE A 182 1.14 16.95 5.47
C ILE A 182 0.85 17.88 4.29
N GLN A 183 0.55 19.14 4.61
CA GLN A 183 0.31 20.14 3.57
C GLN A 183 1.62 20.53 2.88
N ILE A 184 1.59 20.60 1.55
CA ILE A 184 2.70 21.04 0.70
C ILE A 184 2.82 22.56 0.74
N THR A 185 4.05 23.04 0.71
CA THR A 185 4.38 24.45 0.52
C THR A 185 5.19 24.61 -0.78
N ASP A 186 4.84 25.62 -1.58
CA ASP A 186 5.51 25.93 -2.83
C ASP A 186 7.03 26.13 -2.65
N ASN A 187 7.81 25.50 -3.51
CA ASN A 187 9.28 25.56 -3.50
C ASN A 187 9.96 25.17 -2.17
N GLN A 188 9.26 24.40 -1.31
CA GLN A 188 9.83 23.82 -0.11
C GLN A 188 10.07 22.31 -0.29
N LEU A 189 11.30 21.87 -0.15
CA LEU A 189 11.67 20.46 -0.26
C LEU A 189 10.81 19.59 0.65
N ILE A 190 10.34 18.46 0.13
CA ILE A 190 9.66 17.42 0.90
C ILE A 190 10.70 16.71 1.78
N PRO A 191 10.54 16.76 3.12
CA PRO A 191 11.43 16.04 4.02
C PRO A 191 11.38 14.54 3.79
N ASN A 192 12.54 13.93 3.53
CA ASN A 192 12.69 12.49 3.38
C ASN A 192 14.07 12.05 3.88
N ASP A 193 14.20 10.75 4.16
CA ASP A 193 15.44 10.14 4.67
C ASP A 193 16.19 9.36 3.58
N THR A 194 15.72 9.42 2.33
CA THR A 194 16.34 8.72 1.19
C THR A 194 17.64 9.43 0.79
N PRO A 195 18.79 8.75 0.88
CA PRO A 195 20.07 9.37 0.55
C PRO A 195 20.10 9.92 -0.89
N GLY A 196 20.53 11.16 -1.04
CA GLY A 196 20.69 11.80 -2.34
C GLY A 196 19.41 12.18 -3.07
N LEU A 197 18.21 11.88 -2.52
CA LEU A 197 16.94 12.24 -3.16
C LEU A 197 16.46 13.63 -2.69
N GLU A 198 16.14 14.49 -3.64
CA GLU A 198 15.41 15.72 -3.41
C GLU A 198 14.07 15.69 -4.15
N ILE A 199 12.98 16.01 -3.45
CA ILE A 199 11.64 16.17 -4.05
C ILE A 199 11.18 17.59 -3.79
N LEU A 200 11.03 18.37 -4.88
CA LEU A 200 10.64 19.78 -4.83
C LEU A 200 9.26 19.95 -5.46
N PRO A 201 8.21 20.32 -4.68
CA PRO A 201 6.93 20.75 -5.22
C PRO A 201 7.03 22.17 -5.77
N PHE A 202 6.33 22.45 -6.84
CA PHE A 202 6.17 23.79 -7.41
C PHE A 202 4.73 23.99 -7.90
N VAL A 203 4.22 25.20 -7.72
CA VAL A 203 2.85 25.55 -8.15
C VAL A 203 2.72 25.48 -9.66
N VAL A 204 1.62 24.92 -10.14
CA VAL A 204 1.23 24.91 -11.56
C VAL A 204 -0.15 25.50 -11.73
N ASP A 205 -0.41 26.13 -12.89
CA ASP A 205 -1.74 26.63 -13.24
C ASP A 205 -2.65 25.48 -13.67
N HIS A 206 -3.75 25.30 -12.96
CA HIS A 206 -4.79 24.33 -13.27
C HIS A 206 -6.19 24.91 -12.98
N TYR A 207 -6.46 26.10 -13.54
CA TYR A 207 -7.75 26.75 -13.32
C TYR A 207 -8.94 25.81 -13.60
N PRO A 208 -9.98 25.75 -12.71
CA PRO A 208 -10.21 26.61 -11.51
C PRO A 208 -9.66 26.04 -10.19
N VAL A 209 -8.77 25.05 -10.23
CA VAL A 209 -8.17 24.46 -9.02
C VAL A 209 -7.15 25.43 -8.43
N ASN A 210 -7.40 25.91 -7.20
CA ASN A 210 -6.59 26.97 -6.59
C ASN A 210 -5.22 26.51 -6.09
N SER A 211 -5.01 25.21 -5.89
CA SER A 211 -3.77 24.64 -5.36
C SER A 211 -3.42 23.38 -6.12
N SER A 212 -2.59 23.52 -7.14
CA SER A 212 -2.07 22.40 -7.93
C SER A 212 -0.56 22.47 -7.96
N PHE A 213 0.07 21.28 -7.80
CA PHE A 213 1.51 21.15 -7.74
C PHE A 213 2.04 20.20 -8.82
N GLY A 214 3.15 20.58 -9.42
CA GLY A 214 4.08 19.67 -10.06
C GLY A 214 5.17 19.27 -9.08
N PHE A 215 5.88 18.19 -9.35
CA PHE A 215 6.99 17.70 -8.51
C PHE A 215 8.23 17.49 -9.37
N LYS A 216 9.36 17.95 -8.85
CA LYS A 216 10.69 17.66 -9.41
C LYS A 216 11.39 16.72 -8.43
N ALA A 217 11.67 15.49 -8.87
CA ALA A 217 12.50 14.53 -8.13
C ALA A 217 13.89 14.47 -8.78
N VAL A 218 14.95 14.57 -7.98
CA VAL A 218 16.34 14.53 -8.43
C VAL A 218 17.12 13.63 -7.47
N SER A 219 17.98 12.79 -8.04
CA SER A 219 18.94 11.97 -7.28
C SER A 219 20.36 12.44 -7.61
N TYR A 220 21.24 12.46 -6.59
CA TYR A 220 22.64 12.87 -6.68
C TYR A 220 23.57 11.72 -6.30
#